data_b11ea0eff46c0f4a4f4808f577d95eec
#
_entry.id   b11ea0eff46c0f4a4f4808f577d95eec
#
_cell.length_a   1.000
_cell.length_b   1.000
_cell.length_c   1.000
_cell.angle_alpha   90.00
_cell.angle_beta   90.00
_cell.angle_gamma   90.00
#
_symmetry.space_group_name_H-M   'P 1'
#
loop_
_entity.id
_entity.type
_entity.pdbx_description
1 polymer ?
#
loop_
_entity_poly.entity_id
_entity_poly.type
_entity_poly.pdbx_seq_one_letter_code
_entity_poly.pdbx_strand_id
1 'polypeptide(L)'
;VKLPIVQQQNKPWVNGFFNNSGELKVLLLCLSLFAAASVQAHPHSWVDTKTVIQGSDSHISGFHMSWSFDAMTSMYMLDGEDLSPENRAETLQKLADSVIENMYNEHYFTYFYDDEKPVKYKTAQNAQLKQDKAKLILSFDLPLSKPQPLTADSLRLLIFEPSYYIDMSWKKSADIELSEALTRSCLIDLIAPNPTAEQMSYALSLPDDADPDNELGQLFTQTVKLKCREQNAH
;
A
#
# COMPACT_ATOMS: atom_id res chain seq x y z
N VAL A 1 -56.31 -54.23 65.19
CA VAL A 1 -54.97 -54.31 64.63
C VAL A 1 -54.61 -52.91 64.15
N LYS A 2 -53.70 -52.20 64.85
CA LYS A 2 -53.20 -50.88 64.56
C LYS A 2 -51.94 -51.01 63.72
N LEU A 3 -51.93 -50.42 62.52
CA LEU A 3 -50.77 -50.25 61.64
C LEU A 3 -50.00 -49.00 62.10
N PRO A 4 -48.64 -49.00 62.14
CA PRO A 4 -47.85 -47.84 62.50
C PRO A 4 -47.74 -46.85 61.29
N ILE A 5 -47.87 -45.57 61.64
CA ILE A 5 -47.68 -44.46 60.70
C ILE A 5 -46.16 -44.28 60.53
N VAL A 6 -45.71 -44.45 59.31
CA VAL A 6 -44.33 -44.10 58.93
C VAL A 6 -44.27 -42.58 58.62
N GLN A 7 -43.55 -41.87 59.52
CA GLN A 7 -43.22 -40.44 59.25
C GLN A 7 -42.14 -40.37 58.15
N GLN A 8 -42.55 -39.81 57.08
CA GLN A 8 -41.63 -39.42 56.01
C GLN A 8 -40.92 -38.13 56.41
N GLN A 9 -39.62 -38.27 56.74
CA GLN A 9 -38.76 -37.09 56.97
C GLN A 9 -38.48 -36.42 55.60
N ASN A 10 -39.04 -35.25 55.41
CA ASN A 10 -38.69 -34.35 54.32
C ASN A 10 -37.26 -33.80 54.58
N LYS A 11 -36.27 -34.28 53.84
CA LYS A 11 -34.97 -33.62 53.78
C LYS A 11 -35.14 -32.38 52.89
N PRO A 12 -34.70 -31.18 53.33
CA PRO A 12 -34.68 -30.05 52.48
C PRO A 12 -33.59 -30.25 51.40
N TRP A 13 -33.96 -30.13 50.14
CA TRP A 13 -33.05 -29.99 49.03
C TRP A 13 -32.27 -28.68 49.21
N VAL A 14 -31.01 -28.77 49.62
CA VAL A 14 -30.12 -27.64 49.65
C VAL A 14 -29.77 -27.36 48.17
N ASN A 15 -30.47 -26.37 47.60
CA ASN A 15 -30.05 -25.76 46.34
C ASN A 15 -28.65 -25.16 46.57
N GLY A 16 -27.62 -25.90 46.19
CA GLY A 16 -26.27 -25.35 46.03
C GLY A 16 -26.29 -24.37 44.87
N PHE A 17 -26.63 -23.12 45.15
CA PHE A 17 -26.26 -22.03 44.27
C PHE A 17 -24.74 -21.98 44.26
N PHE A 18 -24.18 -22.54 43.19
CA PHE A 18 -22.79 -22.32 42.83
C PHE A 18 -22.57 -20.80 42.76
N ASN A 19 -21.83 -20.30 43.73
CA ASN A 19 -21.39 -18.92 43.77
C ASN A 19 -20.28 -18.74 42.73
N ASN A 20 -20.67 -18.76 41.44
CA ASN A 20 -19.77 -18.71 40.27
C ASN A 20 -19.36 -17.27 39.91
N SER A 21 -19.42 -16.35 40.88
CA SER A 21 -19.04 -14.96 40.66
C SER A 21 -17.55 -14.79 40.26
N GLY A 22 -16.72 -15.76 40.66
CA GLY A 22 -15.29 -15.79 40.30
C GLY A 22 -15.07 -16.22 38.85
N GLU A 23 -15.69 -17.30 38.44
CA GLU A 23 -15.56 -17.82 37.07
C GLU A 23 -16.18 -16.88 36.04
N LEU A 24 -17.34 -16.26 36.35
CA LEU A 24 -17.96 -15.24 35.51
C LEU A 24 -17.06 -14.00 35.35
N LYS A 25 -16.37 -13.57 36.43
CA LYS A 25 -15.43 -12.45 36.35
C LYS A 25 -14.19 -12.79 35.53
N VAL A 26 -13.65 -14.01 35.64
CA VAL A 26 -12.54 -14.50 34.84
C VAL A 26 -12.96 -14.60 33.36
N LEU A 27 -14.15 -15.12 33.08
CA LEU A 27 -14.66 -15.21 31.73
C LEU A 27 -14.85 -13.81 31.08
N LEU A 28 -15.39 -12.85 31.84
CA LEU A 28 -15.55 -11.45 31.38
C LEU A 28 -14.18 -10.77 31.20
N LEU A 29 -13.20 -11.07 32.05
CA LEU A 29 -11.83 -10.55 31.90
C LEU A 29 -11.15 -11.14 30.67
N CYS A 30 -11.32 -12.43 30.41
CA CYS A 30 -10.80 -13.07 29.19
C CYS A 30 -11.50 -12.53 27.93
N LEU A 31 -12.82 -12.32 27.96
CA LEU A 31 -13.55 -11.70 26.82
C LEU A 31 -13.08 -10.27 26.54
N SER A 32 -12.79 -9.48 27.60
CA SER A 32 -12.29 -8.11 27.42
C SER A 32 -10.86 -8.05 26.87
N LEU A 33 -10.03 -9.06 27.12
CA LEU A 33 -8.68 -9.18 26.55
C LEU A 33 -8.71 -9.54 25.04
N PHE A 34 -9.73 -10.28 24.60
CA PHE A 34 -9.92 -10.56 23.17
C PHE A 34 -10.51 -9.38 22.40
N ALA A 35 -11.23 -8.46 23.05
CA ALA A 35 -11.78 -7.26 22.41
C ALA A 35 -10.75 -6.16 22.15
N ALA A 36 -9.52 -6.29 22.67
CA ALA A 36 -8.43 -5.34 22.49
C ALA A 36 -7.48 -5.70 21.34
N ALA A 37 -7.88 -6.59 20.41
CA ALA A 37 -7.18 -6.72 19.15
C ALA A 37 -7.35 -5.40 18.37
N SER A 38 -6.32 -4.54 18.38
CA SER A 38 -6.26 -3.36 17.55
C SER A 38 -6.41 -3.79 16.10
N VAL A 39 -7.58 -3.54 15.52
CA VAL A 39 -7.78 -3.64 14.08
C VAL A 39 -6.88 -2.58 13.48
N GLN A 40 -5.85 -3.01 12.77
CA GLN A 40 -4.89 -2.15 12.11
C GLN A 40 -5.57 -1.63 10.84
N ALA A 41 -5.92 -0.35 10.82
CA ALA A 41 -6.78 0.22 9.79
C ALA A 41 -6.04 0.57 8.48
N HIS A 42 -4.76 0.93 8.52
CA HIS A 42 -3.96 1.33 7.35
C HIS A 42 -2.55 0.75 7.42
N PRO A 43 -1.94 0.32 6.29
CA PRO A 43 -2.52 0.21 4.95
C PRO A 43 -3.32 -1.11 4.74
N HIS A 44 -4.23 -1.12 3.76
CA HIS A 44 -5.04 -2.29 3.37
C HIS A 44 -4.50 -3.05 2.16
N SER A 45 -3.57 -2.44 1.41
CA SER A 45 -2.96 -2.99 0.20
C SER A 45 -1.47 -2.64 0.15
N TRP A 46 -0.68 -3.52 -0.42
CA TRP A 46 0.76 -3.34 -0.59
C TRP A 46 1.17 -3.50 -2.04
N VAL A 47 1.92 -2.52 -2.53
CA VAL A 47 2.43 -2.52 -3.90
C VAL A 47 3.97 -2.43 -3.87
N ASP A 48 4.61 -3.50 -4.33
CA ASP A 48 6.05 -3.50 -4.56
C ASP A 48 6.34 -2.74 -5.86
N THR A 49 7.03 -1.62 -5.79
CA THR A 49 7.34 -0.79 -6.95
C THR A 49 8.72 -1.06 -7.51
N LYS A 50 8.83 -1.05 -8.85
CA LYS A 50 10.10 -0.94 -9.58
C LYS A 50 10.00 0.20 -10.57
N THR A 51 11.09 0.92 -10.74
CA THR A 51 11.13 2.11 -11.59
C THR A 51 12.41 2.14 -12.41
N VAL A 52 12.29 2.30 -13.71
CA VAL A 52 13.43 2.67 -14.58
C VAL A 52 13.29 4.15 -14.91
N ILE A 53 14.23 4.97 -14.49
CA ILE A 53 14.29 6.39 -14.83
C ILE A 53 14.91 6.51 -16.21
N GLN A 54 14.12 7.02 -17.16
CA GLN A 54 14.49 7.11 -18.55
C GLN A 54 15.01 8.50 -18.91
N GLY A 55 16.02 8.55 -19.74
CA GLY A 55 16.57 9.83 -20.18
C GLY A 55 17.80 9.69 -21.04
N SER A 56 18.43 10.83 -21.29
CA SER A 56 19.73 10.97 -21.94
C SER A 56 20.79 11.36 -20.93
N ASP A 57 21.98 11.63 -21.37
CA ASP A 57 23.08 12.19 -20.56
C ASP A 57 22.81 13.61 -20.04
N SER A 58 21.77 14.31 -20.55
CA SER A 58 21.45 15.69 -20.20
C SER A 58 20.04 15.92 -19.65
N HIS A 59 19.10 14.99 -19.85
CA HIS A 59 17.70 15.17 -19.47
C HIS A 59 17.05 13.87 -19.02
N ILE A 60 16.12 13.96 -18.09
CA ILE A 60 15.16 12.90 -17.79
C ILE A 60 13.95 13.07 -18.73
N SER A 61 13.51 12.00 -19.36
CA SER A 61 12.37 11.98 -20.27
C SER A 61 11.10 11.36 -19.72
N GLY A 62 11.21 10.52 -18.69
CA GLY A 62 10.08 9.80 -18.09
C GLY A 62 10.51 8.63 -17.24
N PHE A 63 9.54 7.80 -16.95
CA PHE A 63 9.69 6.63 -16.09
C PHE A 63 9.03 5.42 -16.75
N HIS A 64 9.65 4.25 -16.62
CA HIS A 64 8.99 2.98 -16.82
C HIS A 64 8.70 2.37 -15.45
N MET A 65 7.43 2.11 -15.17
CA MET A 65 6.94 1.62 -13.90
C MET A 65 6.58 0.13 -14.00
N SER A 66 6.84 -0.60 -12.93
CA SER A 66 6.39 -1.98 -12.76
C SER A 66 5.94 -2.17 -11.31
N TRP A 67 4.64 -2.33 -11.09
CA TRP A 67 3.99 -2.39 -9.79
C TRP A 67 3.41 -3.77 -9.55
N SER A 68 3.92 -4.46 -8.55
CA SER A 68 3.46 -5.79 -8.16
C SER A 68 2.52 -5.67 -6.96
N PHE A 69 1.23 -5.90 -7.19
CA PHE A 69 0.20 -5.91 -6.15
C PHE A 69 0.35 -7.14 -5.26
N ASP A 70 -0.01 -7.01 -3.99
CA ASP A 70 -0.12 -8.16 -3.09
C ASP A 70 -1.18 -9.17 -3.55
N ALA A 71 -1.16 -10.38 -2.96
CA ALA A 71 -2.03 -11.46 -3.41
C ALA A 71 -3.53 -11.19 -3.17
N MET A 72 -3.87 -10.48 -2.08
CA MET A 72 -5.26 -10.16 -1.75
C MET A 72 -5.82 -9.11 -2.70
N THR A 73 -5.09 -8.03 -2.92
CA THR A 73 -5.42 -6.99 -3.90
C THR A 73 -5.54 -7.57 -5.30
N SER A 74 -4.60 -8.43 -5.69
CA SER A 74 -4.64 -9.11 -7.00
C SER A 74 -5.86 -9.99 -7.17
N MET A 75 -6.25 -10.73 -6.12
CA MET A 75 -7.45 -11.56 -6.13
C MET A 75 -8.72 -10.71 -6.25
N TYR A 76 -8.77 -9.59 -5.51
CA TYR A 76 -9.90 -8.66 -5.57
C TYR A 76 -10.06 -8.03 -6.97
N MET A 77 -8.95 -7.64 -7.61
CA MET A 77 -8.95 -7.09 -8.97
C MET A 77 -9.45 -8.10 -10.03
N LEU A 78 -9.30 -9.41 -9.77
CA LEU A 78 -9.73 -10.47 -10.68
C LEU A 78 -11.12 -11.04 -10.34
N ASP A 79 -11.75 -10.59 -9.25
CA ASP A 79 -13.04 -11.11 -8.81
C ASP A 79 -14.14 -10.75 -9.81
N GLY A 80 -14.86 -11.77 -10.28
CA GLY A 80 -15.91 -11.61 -11.29
C GLY A 80 -15.43 -11.45 -12.74
N GLU A 81 -14.11 -11.46 -12.98
CA GLU A 81 -13.54 -11.29 -14.32
C GLU A 81 -13.47 -12.61 -15.11
N ASP A 82 -13.68 -12.54 -16.42
CA ASP A 82 -13.54 -13.70 -17.30
C ASP A 82 -12.07 -13.98 -17.65
N LEU A 83 -11.52 -14.96 -16.97
CA LEU A 83 -10.14 -15.42 -17.14
C LEU A 83 -10.03 -16.71 -17.96
N SER A 84 -11.07 -17.05 -18.75
CA SER A 84 -10.98 -18.15 -19.72
C SER A 84 -9.79 -17.95 -20.67
N PRO A 85 -9.17 -19.01 -21.17
CA PRO A 85 -7.97 -18.90 -22.02
C PRO A 85 -8.16 -17.96 -23.22
N GLU A 86 -9.36 -17.96 -23.81
CA GLU A 86 -9.74 -17.12 -24.95
C GLU A 86 -9.89 -15.64 -24.63
N ASN A 87 -10.36 -15.29 -23.42
CA ASN A 87 -10.69 -13.91 -23.03
C ASN A 87 -9.63 -13.27 -22.14
N ARG A 88 -8.75 -14.10 -21.50
CA ARG A 88 -7.80 -13.66 -20.50
C ARG A 88 -6.96 -12.44 -20.88
N ALA A 89 -6.42 -12.46 -22.12
CA ALA A 89 -5.53 -11.38 -22.57
C ALA A 89 -6.29 -10.05 -22.69
N GLU A 90 -7.50 -10.09 -23.23
CA GLU A 90 -8.37 -8.91 -23.37
C GLU A 90 -8.82 -8.41 -21.99
N THR A 91 -9.20 -9.31 -21.10
CA THR A 91 -9.61 -8.97 -19.73
C THR A 91 -8.48 -8.28 -18.97
N LEU A 92 -7.27 -8.82 -18.99
CA LEU A 92 -6.13 -8.22 -18.31
C LEU A 92 -5.76 -6.85 -18.94
N GLN A 93 -5.93 -6.67 -20.24
CA GLN A 93 -5.71 -5.36 -20.88
C GLN A 93 -6.77 -4.35 -20.45
N LYS A 94 -8.06 -4.70 -20.42
CA LYS A 94 -9.14 -3.83 -19.94
C LYS A 94 -8.92 -3.41 -18.47
N LEU A 95 -8.47 -4.33 -17.63
CA LEU A 95 -8.12 -4.02 -16.26
C LEU A 95 -6.94 -3.05 -16.18
N ALA A 96 -5.89 -3.25 -16.98
CA ALA A 96 -4.75 -2.34 -17.02
C ALA A 96 -5.19 -0.92 -17.41
N ASP A 97 -5.99 -0.79 -18.47
CA ASP A 97 -6.50 0.49 -18.97
C ASP A 97 -7.36 1.19 -17.91
N SER A 98 -8.25 0.44 -17.24
CA SER A 98 -9.11 0.96 -16.16
C SER A 98 -8.29 1.47 -14.96
N VAL A 99 -7.26 0.74 -14.54
CA VAL A 99 -6.40 1.18 -13.44
C VAL A 99 -5.67 2.47 -13.80
N ILE A 100 -5.11 2.56 -15.01
CA ILE A 100 -4.42 3.77 -15.49
C ILE A 100 -5.38 4.97 -15.59
N GLU A 101 -6.61 4.76 -16.08
CA GLU A 101 -7.63 5.81 -16.16
C GLU A 101 -7.99 6.34 -14.78
N ASN A 102 -8.21 5.45 -13.82
CA ASN A 102 -8.53 5.82 -12.43
C ASN A 102 -7.39 6.60 -11.76
N MET A 103 -6.13 6.28 -12.06
CA MET A 103 -4.97 6.96 -11.48
C MET A 103 -4.65 8.32 -12.15
N TYR A 104 -5.30 8.67 -13.25
CA TYR A 104 -4.98 9.91 -14.01
C TYR A 104 -5.11 11.16 -13.12
N ASN A 105 -6.19 11.28 -12.38
CA ASN A 105 -6.45 12.46 -11.53
C ASN A 105 -5.55 12.50 -10.29
N GLU A 106 -4.98 11.36 -9.91
CA GLU A 106 -4.08 11.18 -8.76
C GLU A 106 -2.61 11.22 -9.20
N HIS A 107 -2.31 11.85 -10.34
CA HIS A 107 -0.95 11.95 -10.89
C HIS A 107 -0.23 10.60 -11.02
N TYR A 108 -0.98 9.51 -11.21
CA TYR A 108 -0.46 8.13 -11.24
C TYR A 108 0.31 7.78 -9.96
N PHE A 109 -0.09 8.34 -8.80
CA PHE A 109 0.60 8.19 -7.51
C PHE A 109 2.11 8.46 -7.58
N THR A 110 2.54 9.22 -8.59
CA THR A 110 3.95 9.48 -8.88
C THR A 110 4.20 10.97 -8.86
N TYR A 111 5.12 11.40 -8.02
CA TYR A 111 5.40 12.81 -7.78
C TYR A 111 6.88 13.08 -8.04
N PHE A 112 7.18 13.84 -9.08
CA PHE A 112 8.54 14.21 -9.45
C PHE A 112 8.74 15.71 -9.33
N TYR A 113 9.80 16.12 -8.69
CA TYR A 113 10.08 17.51 -8.37
C TYR A 113 11.49 17.90 -8.81
N ASP A 114 11.63 19.17 -9.18
CA ASP A 114 12.89 19.90 -9.26
C ASP A 114 12.87 20.97 -8.16
N ASP A 115 13.60 20.77 -7.07
CA ASP A 115 13.38 21.42 -5.76
C ASP A 115 11.92 21.25 -5.29
N GLU A 116 11.20 22.37 -5.13
CA GLU A 116 9.78 22.38 -4.76
C GLU A 116 8.84 22.50 -5.98
N LYS A 117 9.38 22.47 -7.21
CA LYS A 117 8.57 22.63 -8.42
C LYS A 117 8.13 21.28 -8.96
N PRO A 118 6.82 21.02 -9.03
CA PRO A 118 6.34 19.76 -9.60
C PRO A 118 6.59 19.70 -11.11
N VAL A 119 7.13 18.57 -11.55
CA VAL A 119 7.35 18.27 -12.97
C VAL A 119 6.13 17.53 -13.51
N LYS A 120 5.58 18.01 -14.62
CA LYS A 120 4.33 17.48 -15.20
C LYS A 120 4.56 16.29 -16.11
N TYR A 121 3.60 15.39 -16.15
CA TYR A 121 3.55 14.22 -17.02
C TYR A 121 2.66 14.43 -18.24
N LYS A 122 2.88 13.62 -19.25
CA LYS A 122 1.87 13.28 -20.27
C LYS A 122 1.00 12.14 -19.73
N THR A 123 -0.03 11.77 -20.48
CA THR A 123 -0.82 10.56 -20.19
C THR A 123 0.10 9.33 -20.22
N ALA A 124 -0.10 8.44 -19.24
CA ALA A 124 0.60 7.16 -19.19
C ALA A 124 0.32 6.34 -20.45
N GLN A 125 1.28 5.55 -20.88
CA GLN A 125 1.27 4.80 -22.12
C GLN A 125 1.71 3.35 -21.89
N ASN A 126 1.41 2.48 -22.87
CA ASN A 126 1.88 1.09 -22.88
C ASN A 126 1.52 0.30 -21.62
N ALA A 127 0.35 0.59 -21.03
CA ALA A 127 -0.13 -0.12 -19.86
C ALA A 127 -0.38 -1.59 -20.17
N GLN A 128 0.12 -2.47 -19.33
CA GLN A 128 -0.07 -3.91 -19.42
C GLN A 128 -0.22 -4.49 -18.02
N LEU A 129 -1.18 -5.40 -17.86
CA LEU A 129 -1.33 -6.18 -16.65
C LEU A 129 -0.96 -7.62 -16.91
N LYS A 130 -0.07 -8.18 -16.10
CA LYS A 130 0.35 -9.59 -16.18
C LYS A 130 0.12 -10.26 -14.84
N GLN A 131 -0.24 -11.54 -14.87
CA GLN A 131 -0.31 -12.34 -13.66
C GLN A 131 0.96 -13.18 -13.52
N ASP A 132 1.60 -13.06 -12.35
CA ASP A 132 2.68 -13.92 -11.89
C ASP A 132 2.23 -14.64 -10.62
N LYS A 133 1.87 -15.93 -10.74
CA LYS A 133 1.30 -16.73 -9.64
C LYS A 133 0.05 -16.07 -9.05
N ALA A 134 0.10 -15.69 -7.78
CA ALA A 134 -0.99 -15.05 -7.05
C ALA A 134 -0.98 -13.51 -7.15
N LYS A 135 0.00 -12.92 -7.84
CA LYS A 135 0.17 -11.47 -7.94
C LYS A 135 -0.11 -10.97 -9.35
N LEU A 136 -0.69 -9.78 -9.43
CA LEU A 136 -0.76 -9.00 -10.65
C LEU A 136 0.41 -8.01 -10.71
N ILE A 137 0.95 -7.81 -11.89
CA ILE A 137 2.01 -6.85 -12.16
C ILE A 137 1.52 -5.90 -13.24
N LEU A 138 1.31 -4.64 -12.87
CA LEU A 138 1.02 -3.55 -13.81
C LEU A 138 2.33 -2.92 -14.26
N SER A 139 2.55 -2.84 -15.57
CA SER A 139 3.65 -2.07 -16.14
C SER A 139 3.13 -0.98 -17.06
N PHE A 140 3.74 0.20 -17.02
CA PHE A 140 3.37 1.34 -17.88
C PHE A 140 4.52 2.32 -18.01
N ASP A 141 4.47 3.14 -19.07
CA ASP A 141 5.40 4.25 -19.26
C ASP A 141 4.73 5.56 -18.86
N LEU A 142 5.45 6.41 -18.12
CA LEU A 142 5.00 7.72 -17.70
C LEU A 142 5.95 8.80 -18.23
N PRO A 143 5.71 9.31 -19.46
CA PRO A 143 6.57 10.32 -20.04
C PRO A 143 6.38 11.68 -19.38
N LEU A 144 7.45 12.44 -19.22
CA LEU A 144 7.35 13.84 -18.80
C LEU A 144 6.73 14.70 -19.89
N SER A 145 5.98 15.75 -19.51
CA SER A 145 5.41 16.71 -20.47
C SER A 145 6.48 17.44 -21.26
N LYS A 146 7.62 17.71 -20.61
CA LYS A 146 8.86 18.23 -21.20
C LYS A 146 10.03 17.51 -20.58
N PRO A 147 11.11 17.22 -21.32
CA PRO A 147 12.33 16.67 -20.75
C PRO A 147 12.84 17.57 -19.62
N GLN A 148 13.16 16.98 -18.48
CA GLN A 148 13.69 17.70 -17.32
C GLN A 148 15.21 17.72 -17.37
N PRO A 149 15.87 18.90 -17.41
CA PRO A 149 17.32 18.98 -17.34
C PRO A 149 17.87 18.33 -16.09
N LEU A 150 19.07 17.75 -16.19
CA LEU A 150 19.77 17.23 -15.03
C LEU A 150 20.30 18.42 -14.21
N THR A 151 19.70 18.60 -13.03
CA THR A 151 20.15 19.58 -12.03
C THR A 151 20.84 18.83 -10.89
N ALA A 152 21.85 19.44 -10.25
CA ALA A 152 22.82 18.70 -9.41
C ALA A 152 22.16 17.80 -8.35
N ASP A 153 21.39 18.37 -7.44
CA ASP A 153 20.85 17.62 -6.28
C ASP A 153 19.36 17.93 -6.01
N SER A 154 18.65 18.60 -6.93
CA SER A 154 17.30 19.06 -6.70
C SER A 154 16.20 18.07 -7.09
N LEU A 155 16.56 17.04 -7.89
CA LEU A 155 15.57 16.12 -8.45
C LEU A 155 15.16 15.05 -7.44
N ARG A 156 13.84 14.97 -7.19
CA ARG A 156 13.24 14.01 -6.24
C ARG A 156 12.06 13.28 -6.87
N LEU A 157 12.01 11.97 -6.70
CA LEU A 157 10.88 11.13 -7.10
C LEU A 157 10.29 10.47 -5.85
N LEU A 158 8.96 10.56 -5.72
CA LEU A 158 8.17 9.90 -4.70
C LEU A 158 7.05 9.11 -5.38
N ILE A 159 6.71 7.95 -4.81
CA ILE A 159 5.55 7.17 -5.25
C ILE A 159 4.75 6.83 -3.99
N PHE A 160 3.52 7.33 -3.91
CA PHE A 160 2.62 7.08 -2.79
C PHE A 160 1.16 7.32 -3.16
N GLU A 161 0.27 6.59 -2.54
CA GLU A 161 -1.16 6.86 -2.55
C GLU A 161 -1.47 7.84 -1.39
N PRO A 162 -2.16 8.98 -1.67
CA PRO A 162 -2.27 10.08 -0.71
C PRO A 162 -2.88 9.72 0.65
N SER A 163 -3.86 8.83 0.70
CA SER A 163 -4.54 8.45 1.95
C SER A 163 -3.79 7.38 2.77
N TYR A 164 -2.70 6.84 2.24
CA TYR A 164 -1.99 5.68 2.80
C TYR A 164 -2.87 4.40 2.91
N TYR A 165 -3.94 4.34 2.12
CA TYR A 165 -4.71 3.11 1.97
C TYR A 165 -3.87 2.02 1.29
N ILE A 166 -2.97 2.45 0.39
CA ILE A 166 -2.02 1.60 -0.32
C ILE A 166 -0.60 1.98 0.10
N ASP A 167 0.14 1.04 0.69
CA ASP A 167 1.59 1.19 0.90
C ASP A 167 2.33 0.86 -0.40
N MET A 168 2.98 1.86 -0.97
CA MET A 168 3.77 1.75 -2.20
C MET A 168 5.25 1.93 -1.88
N SER A 169 6.05 0.90 -2.12
CA SER A 169 7.46 0.97 -1.71
C SER A 169 8.42 0.23 -2.67
N TRP A 170 9.64 0.74 -2.77
CA TRP A 170 10.77 0.02 -3.34
C TRP A 170 11.41 -0.83 -2.24
N LYS A 171 11.48 -2.14 -2.42
CA LYS A 171 12.05 -3.04 -1.40
C LYS A 171 13.54 -2.84 -1.19
N LYS A 172 14.23 -2.37 -2.20
CA LYS A 172 15.67 -2.12 -2.19
C LYS A 172 16.04 -1.09 -3.25
N SER A 173 17.21 -0.45 -3.10
CA SER A 173 17.71 0.52 -4.09
C SER A 173 17.85 -0.05 -5.50
N ALA A 174 18.12 -1.36 -5.64
CA ALA A 174 18.20 -2.03 -6.94
C ALA A 174 16.84 -2.17 -7.67
N ASP A 175 15.72 -1.84 -7.03
CA ASP A 175 14.41 -1.77 -7.70
C ASP A 175 14.20 -0.42 -8.41
N ILE A 176 15.20 0.47 -8.32
CA ILE A 176 15.26 1.75 -9.04
C ILE A 176 16.48 1.70 -9.95
N GLU A 177 16.23 1.76 -11.24
CA GLU A 177 17.27 1.69 -12.25
C GLU A 177 17.35 3.01 -13.02
N LEU A 178 18.54 3.37 -13.48
CA LEU A 178 18.76 4.45 -14.43
C LEU A 178 18.93 3.84 -15.83
N SER A 179 18.39 4.49 -16.86
CA SER A 179 18.76 4.13 -18.23
C SER A 179 20.28 4.25 -18.42
N GLU A 180 20.83 3.49 -19.34
CA GLU A 180 22.29 3.43 -19.58
C GLU A 180 22.92 4.83 -19.75
N ALA A 181 22.23 5.73 -20.43
CA ALA A 181 22.72 7.10 -20.60
C ALA A 181 22.83 7.85 -19.28
N LEU A 182 21.83 7.70 -18.38
CA LEU A 182 21.79 8.39 -17.09
C LEU A 182 22.80 7.84 -16.08
N THR A 183 23.16 6.55 -16.13
CA THR A 183 24.13 5.95 -15.21
C THR A 183 25.50 6.60 -15.24
N ARG A 184 25.84 7.27 -16.35
CA ARG A 184 27.10 8.01 -16.49
C ARG A 184 27.11 9.35 -15.78
N SER A 185 25.93 9.92 -15.60
CA SER A 185 25.76 11.30 -15.10
C SER A 185 25.11 11.38 -13.72
N CYS A 186 24.34 10.38 -13.32
CA CYS A 186 23.55 10.42 -12.08
C CYS A 186 23.79 9.19 -11.20
N LEU A 187 23.60 9.40 -9.90
CA LEU A 187 23.49 8.36 -8.88
C LEU A 187 22.12 8.46 -8.21
N ILE A 188 21.66 7.36 -7.65
CA ILE A 188 20.40 7.26 -6.89
C ILE A 188 20.73 7.15 -5.40
N ASP A 189 19.97 7.89 -4.61
CA ASP A 189 19.93 7.76 -3.15
C ASP A 189 18.49 7.50 -2.73
N LEU A 190 18.21 6.31 -2.18
CA LEU A 190 16.90 5.93 -1.67
C LEU A 190 16.81 6.21 -0.17
N ILE A 191 16.00 7.17 0.21
CA ILE A 191 15.81 7.63 1.58
C ILE A 191 14.51 7.01 2.12
N ALA A 192 14.63 6.29 3.24
CA ALA A 192 13.48 5.73 3.94
C ALA A 192 12.62 6.82 4.60
N PRO A 193 11.29 6.62 4.74
CA PRO A 193 10.46 7.51 5.53
C PRO A 193 10.88 7.47 7.01
N ASN A 194 10.63 8.56 7.72
CA ASN A 194 10.94 8.67 9.15
C ASN A 194 9.77 9.31 9.90
N PRO A 195 8.57 8.67 9.92
CA PRO A 195 7.43 9.18 10.65
C PRO A 195 7.67 9.14 12.16
N THR A 196 7.13 10.12 12.89
CA THR A 196 7.17 10.14 14.34
C THR A 196 6.25 9.06 14.94
N ALA A 197 6.46 8.67 16.21
CA ALA A 197 5.58 7.74 16.89
C ALA A 197 4.13 8.23 16.96
N GLU A 198 3.92 9.55 17.02
CA GLU A 198 2.60 10.18 17.01
C GLU A 198 1.92 10.05 15.64
N GLN A 199 2.65 10.30 14.54
CA GLN A 199 2.18 10.09 13.18
C GLN A 199 1.84 8.63 12.90
N MET A 200 2.66 7.70 13.37
CA MET A 200 2.36 6.27 13.28
C MET A 200 1.11 5.89 14.07
N SER A 201 0.97 6.40 15.31
CA SER A 201 -0.21 6.17 16.13
C SER A 201 -1.48 6.72 15.50
N TYR A 202 -1.40 7.89 14.88
CA TYR A 202 -2.50 8.49 14.13
C TYR A 202 -2.93 7.60 12.97
N ALA A 203 -2.02 7.19 12.10
CA ALA A 203 -2.32 6.32 10.96
C ALA A 203 -2.98 5.00 11.38
N LEU A 204 -2.51 4.40 12.50
CA LEU A 204 -3.06 3.17 13.04
C LEU A 204 -4.43 3.35 13.73
N SER A 205 -4.82 4.57 14.05
CA SER A 205 -6.09 4.88 14.72
C SER A 205 -7.24 5.25 13.77
N LEU A 206 -6.92 5.43 12.47
CA LEU A 206 -7.93 5.78 11.48
C LEU A 206 -8.90 4.61 11.27
N PRO A 207 -10.21 4.83 11.22
CA PRO A 207 -11.18 3.82 10.84
C PRO A 207 -11.05 3.47 9.34
N ASP A 208 -11.53 2.27 8.96
CA ASP A 208 -11.44 1.74 7.58
C ASP A 208 -12.13 2.64 6.54
N ASP A 209 -13.09 3.45 6.98
CA ASP A 209 -13.88 4.39 6.17
C ASP A 209 -13.46 5.85 6.41
N ALA A 210 -12.28 6.09 6.98
CA ALA A 210 -11.78 7.44 7.19
C ALA A 210 -11.69 8.21 5.88
N ASP A 211 -12.13 9.47 5.89
CA ASP A 211 -11.91 10.37 4.78
C ASP A 211 -10.40 10.62 4.65
N PRO A 212 -9.80 10.33 3.48
CA PRO A 212 -8.34 10.34 3.34
C PRO A 212 -7.75 11.71 3.63
N ASP A 213 -6.81 11.74 4.55
CA ASP A 213 -5.88 12.85 4.70
C ASP A 213 -4.85 12.75 3.58
N ASN A 214 -4.97 13.60 2.58
CA ASN A 214 -4.09 13.61 1.39
C ASN A 214 -2.61 13.87 1.71
N GLU A 215 -2.26 14.17 2.96
CA GLU A 215 -0.88 14.32 3.41
C GLU A 215 -0.34 13.06 4.07
N LEU A 216 -1.22 12.12 4.46
CA LEU A 216 -0.85 10.94 5.22
C LEU A 216 0.12 10.04 4.46
N GLY A 217 -0.16 9.73 3.20
CA GLY A 217 0.70 8.88 2.36
C GLY A 217 2.11 9.43 2.22
N GLN A 218 2.28 10.75 2.17
CA GLN A 218 3.58 11.38 2.06
C GLN A 218 4.48 11.14 3.28
N LEU A 219 3.89 10.99 4.49
CA LEU A 219 4.66 10.75 5.73
C LEU A 219 5.34 9.38 5.73
N PHE A 220 4.75 8.42 5.02
CA PHE A 220 5.21 7.02 4.99
C PHE A 220 5.94 6.67 3.70
N THR A 221 6.11 7.65 2.78
CA THR A 221 6.74 7.37 1.49
C THR A 221 8.26 7.49 1.54
N GLN A 222 8.91 6.66 0.72
CA GLN A 222 10.33 6.77 0.43
C GLN A 222 10.59 7.91 -0.56
N THR A 223 11.76 8.52 -0.46
CA THR A 223 12.21 9.55 -1.40
C THR A 223 13.42 9.05 -2.19
N VAL A 224 13.30 9.05 -3.51
CA VAL A 224 14.42 8.83 -4.42
C VAL A 224 15.04 10.18 -4.76
N LYS A 225 16.27 10.43 -4.33
CA LYS A 225 17.06 11.60 -4.77
C LYS A 225 17.98 11.20 -5.90
N LEU A 226 17.98 12.01 -6.96
CA LEU A 226 18.95 11.89 -8.04
C LEU A 226 20.06 12.89 -7.80
N LYS A 227 21.29 12.40 -7.69
CA LYS A 227 22.51 13.20 -7.61
C LYS A 227 23.18 13.16 -8.97
N CYS A 228 23.01 14.24 -9.74
CA CYS A 228 23.52 14.33 -11.09
C CYS A 228 24.71 15.30 -11.15
N ARG A 229 25.66 15.04 -12.06
CA ARG A 229 26.74 15.98 -12.32
C ARG A 229 26.18 17.16 -13.11
N GLU A 230 26.44 18.38 -12.67
CA GLU A 230 26.13 19.56 -13.46
C GLU A 230 26.89 19.48 -14.79
N GLN A 231 26.14 19.57 -15.88
CA GLN A 231 26.76 19.79 -17.16
C GLN A 231 27.16 21.25 -17.24
N ASN A 232 28.46 21.53 -17.12
CA ASN A 232 28.97 22.85 -17.42
C ASN A 232 28.54 23.19 -18.86
N ALA A 233 27.69 24.19 -19.00
CA ALA A 233 27.33 24.73 -20.29
C ALA A 233 28.62 25.26 -20.97
N HIS A 234 29.05 24.57 -22.00
CA HIS A 234 30.11 25.03 -22.89
C HIS A 234 29.55 25.98 -23.95
#